data_e38588d04d17d9755d60c845f17fb9cf
#
_entry.id   e38588d04d17d9755d60c845f17fb9cf
#
_cell.length_a   1.000
_cell.length_b   1.000
_cell.length_c   1.000
_cell.angle_alpha   90.00
_cell.angle_beta   90.00
_cell.angle_gamma   90.00
#
_symmetry.space_group_name_H-M   'P 1'
#
loop_
_entity.id
_entity.type
_entity.pdbx_description
1 polymer ?
#
loop_
_entity_poly.entity_id
_entity_poly.type
_entity_poly.pdbx_seq_one_letter_code
_entity_poly.pdbx_strand_id
1 'polypeptide(L)'
;MTEDLHGAAVKSRRLRRCAVGLIVAGALSIWLAPKCLQAVGEVLVADEAASAPDAVVTFSGDKRYEYVAQLAKGKRECRVVVLKHVRSRLETAGIIRCENEVEIEQIIKAGVPREAIVTLESEAYRDDWDDVRVLGDWVSREDAGCVVVLTSRFCSSTVRYVLDRQVSPTVAGRVHIKSLKDRRFDETNWWRSRMGIKECLSAYLSFVYHRIAGPPASRYEDRWDPDEYERSLQQRMSRQG
;
A
#
# COMPACT_ATOMS: atom_id res chain seq x y z
N MET A 1 63.75 -8.73 -33.30
CA MET A 1 62.65 -7.94 -33.97
C MET A 1 61.38 -8.75 -34.23
N THR A 2 61.40 -10.08 -34.08
CA THR A 2 60.23 -10.96 -34.31
C THR A 2 59.46 -11.27 -33.01
N GLU A 3 60.03 -11.16 -31.82
CA GLU A 3 59.37 -11.45 -30.54
C GLU A 3 58.41 -10.34 -30.12
N ASP A 4 58.70 -9.08 -30.43
CA ASP A 4 57.78 -7.97 -30.07
C ASP A 4 56.44 -7.98 -30.81
N LEU A 5 56.45 -8.48 -32.05
CA LEU A 5 55.21 -8.58 -32.85
C LEU A 5 54.27 -9.68 -32.34
N HIS A 6 54.78 -10.77 -31.77
CA HIS A 6 53.98 -11.88 -31.21
C HIS A 6 53.30 -11.41 -29.89
N GLY A 7 54.01 -10.68 -29.03
CA GLY A 7 53.46 -10.11 -27.81
C GLY A 7 52.31 -9.13 -28.04
N ALA A 8 52.49 -8.24 -29.03
CA ALA A 8 51.45 -7.27 -29.41
C ALA A 8 50.17 -7.93 -29.96
N ALA A 9 50.30 -9.01 -30.76
CA ALA A 9 49.16 -9.73 -31.31
C ALA A 9 48.36 -10.51 -30.22
N VAL A 10 49.04 -11.10 -29.24
CA VAL A 10 48.41 -11.78 -28.13
C VAL A 10 47.67 -10.80 -27.22
N LYS A 11 48.28 -9.64 -26.93
CA LYS A 11 47.67 -8.58 -26.13
C LYS A 11 46.43 -7.98 -26.80
N SER A 12 46.45 -7.80 -28.12
CA SER A 12 45.28 -7.29 -28.86
C SER A 12 44.12 -8.30 -28.89
N ARG A 13 44.41 -9.60 -28.99
CA ARG A 13 43.38 -10.65 -28.94
C ARG A 13 42.72 -10.72 -27.55
N ARG A 14 43.48 -10.56 -26.46
CA ARG A 14 42.93 -10.52 -25.10
C ARG A 14 42.03 -9.28 -24.89
N LEU A 15 42.49 -8.11 -25.32
CA LEU A 15 41.72 -6.88 -25.29
C LEU A 15 40.38 -6.97 -26.05
N ARG A 16 40.41 -7.57 -27.28
CA ARG A 16 39.19 -7.80 -28.07
C ARG A 16 38.22 -8.76 -27.35
N ARG A 17 38.71 -9.85 -26.75
CA ARG A 17 37.86 -10.78 -25.98
C ARG A 17 37.23 -10.13 -24.75
N CYS A 18 37.99 -9.30 -24.00
CA CYS A 18 37.46 -8.53 -22.90
C CYS A 18 36.42 -7.51 -23.35
N ALA A 19 36.64 -6.82 -24.47
CA ALA A 19 35.69 -5.84 -24.99
C ALA A 19 34.37 -6.54 -25.45
N VAL A 20 34.47 -7.66 -26.12
CA VAL A 20 33.28 -8.46 -26.52
C VAL A 20 32.54 -8.97 -25.28
N GLY A 21 33.26 -9.47 -24.27
CA GLY A 21 32.66 -9.90 -23.01
C GLY A 21 31.89 -8.76 -22.29
N LEU A 22 32.46 -7.55 -22.24
CA LEU A 22 31.81 -6.38 -21.67
C LEU A 22 30.56 -5.94 -22.45
N ILE A 23 30.61 -5.98 -23.79
CA ILE A 23 29.45 -5.67 -24.64
C ILE A 23 28.33 -6.69 -24.42
N VAL A 24 28.66 -7.97 -24.40
CA VAL A 24 27.68 -9.04 -24.14
C VAL A 24 27.08 -8.91 -22.74
N ALA A 25 27.90 -8.67 -21.72
CA ALA A 25 27.43 -8.45 -20.35
C ALA A 25 26.54 -7.21 -20.25
N GLY A 26 26.92 -6.11 -20.91
CA GLY A 26 26.10 -4.90 -20.98
C GLY A 26 24.76 -5.13 -21.68
N ALA A 27 24.75 -5.83 -22.83
CA ALA A 27 23.54 -6.17 -23.55
C ALA A 27 22.61 -7.08 -22.72
N LEU A 28 23.19 -8.06 -22.02
CA LEU A 28 22.45 -8.97 -21.15
C LEU A 28 21.86 -8.20 -19.94
N SER A 29 22.61 -7.28 -19.36
CA SER A 29 22.14 -6.45 -18.26
C SER A 29 20.96 -5.55 -18.67
N ILE A 30 21.03 -4.93 -19.84
CA ILE A 30 19.95 -4.10 -20.38
C ILE A 30 18.69 -4.93 -20.63
N TRP A 31 18.84 -6.19 -21.07
CA TRP A 31 17.72 -7.08 -21.32
C TRP A 31 17.12 -7.67 -20.04
N LEU A 32 17.94 -7.96 -19.02
CA LEU A 32 17.50 -8.54 -17.75
C LEU A 32 16.96 -7.48 -16.76
N ALA A 33 17.49 -6.27 -16.77
CA ALA A 33 17.11 -5.24 -15.81
C ALA A 33 15.60 -4.97 -15.73
N PRO A 34 14.84 -4.85 -16.83
CA PRO A 34 13.39 -4.67 -16.75
C PRO A 34 12.67 -5.84 -16.10
N LYS A 35 13.12 -7.08 -16.35
CA LYS A 35 12.52 -8.30 -15.76
C LYS A 35 12.79 -8.37 -14.25
N CYS A 36 14.01 -8.04 -13.83
CA CYS A 36 14.36 -7.95 -12.42
C CYS A 36 13.54 -6.86 -11.70
N LEU A 37 13.41 -5.69 -12.32
CA LEU A 37 12.60 -4.60 -11.77
C LEU A 37 11.11 -4.94 -11.72
N GLN A 38 10.60 -5.65 -12.72
CA GLN A 38 9.23 -6.16 -12.69
C GLN A 38 9.03 -7.15 -11.54
N ALA A 39 9.91 -8.13 -11.39
CA ALA A 39 9.85 -9.08 -10.26
C ALA A 39 9.89 -8.38 -8.91
N VAL A 40 10.70 -7.31 -8.78
CA VAL A 40 10.70 -6.45 -7.60
C VAL A 40 9.31 -5.85 -7.36
N GLY A 41 8.67 -5.27 -8.37
CA GLY A 41 7.32 -4.72 -8.24
C GLY A 41 6.25 -5.77 -7.90
N GLU A 42 6.36 -6.97 -8.48
CA GLU A 42 5.41 -8.07 -8.26
C GLU A 42 5.37 -8.58 -6.80
N VAL A 43 6.47 -8.50 -6.07
CA VAL A 43 6.52 -8.87 -4.63
C VAL A 43 5.53 -8.04 -3.80
N LEU A 44 5.27 -6.80 -4.21
CA LEU A 44 4.36 -5.88 -3.52
C LEU A 44 2.90 -6.07 -3.91
N VAL A 45 2.60 -6.98 -4.83
CA VAL A 45 1.26 -7.15 -5.39
C VAL A 45 0.60 -8.42 -4.87
N ALA A 46 -0.52 -8.25 -4.18
CA ALA A 46 -1.51 -9.28 -3.94
C ALA A 46 -2.80 -8.88 -4.66
N ASP A 47 -3.28 -9.72 -5.58
CA ASP A 47 -4.51 -9.48 -6.32
C ASP A 47 -5.29 -10.79 -6.41
N GLU A 48 -6.43 -10.82 -5.76
CA GLU A 48 -7.25 -12.02 -5.62
C GLU A 48 -8.54 -11.87 -6.41
N ALA A 49 -8.97 -12.94 -7.02
CA ALA A 49 -10.25 -12.95 -7.71
C ALA A 49 -11.38 -13.12 -6.69
N ALA A 50 -12.33 -12.19 -6.69
CA ALA A 50 -13.56 -12.32 -5.94
C ALA A 50 -14.73 -11.94 -6.83
N SER A 51 -15.81 -12.69 -6.74
CA SER A 51 -17.04 -12.46 -7.49
C SER A 51 -18.19 -12.13 -6.53
N ALA A 52 -18.98 -11.11 -6.87
CA ALA A 52 -20.20 -10.74 -6.15
C ALA A 52 -20.02 -10.61 -4.62
N PRO A 53 -19.23 -9.63 -4.14
CA PRO A 53 -18.93 -9.50 -2.73
C PRO A 53 -20.16 -9.13 -1.89
N ASP A 54 -20.21 -9.59 -0.63
CA ASP A 54 -21.17 -9.15 0.38
C ASP A 54 -20.83 -7.74 0.89
N ALA A 55 -19.54 -7.42 0.88
CA ALA A 55 -19.07 -6.10 1.22
C ALA A 55 -17.82 -5.68 0.43
N VAL A 56 -17.69 -4.38 0.19
CA VAL A 56 -16.53 -3.73 -0.39
C VAL A 56 -15.97 -2.73 0.61
N VAL A 57 -14.68 -2.80 0.86
CA VAL A 57 -13.96 -1.94 1.82
C VAL A 57 -12.89 -1.17 1.10
N THR A 58 -12.77 0.13 1.36
CA THR A 58 -11.66 0.95 0.86
C THR A 58 -10.55 1.02 1.90
N PHE A 59 -9.33 0.61 1.51
CA PHE A 59 -8.13 0.68 2.36
C PHE A 59 -7.14 1.70 1.83
N SER A 60 -6.58 2.47 2.74
CA SER A 60 -5.48 3.42 2.57
C SER A 60 -5.25 3.99 1.16
N GLY A 61 -5.95 5.07 0.84
CA GLY A 61 -5.51 6.02 -0.19
C GLY A 61 -6.03 5.79 -1.60
N ASP A 62 -6.74 4.72 -1.91
CA ASP A 62 -7.36 4.58 -3.21
C ASP A 62 -8.77 5.17 -3.22
N LYS A 63 -8.91 6.33 -3.89
CA LYS A 63 -10.16 7.11 -3.93
C LYS A 63 -10.98 6.85 -5.22
N ARG A 64 -10.90 5.63 -5.78
CA ARG A 64 -11.67 5.26 -6.98
C ARG A 64 -13.09 4.84 -6.64
N TYR A 65 -13.87 5.78 -6.16
CA TYR A 65 -15.24 5.55 -5.66
C TYR A 65 -16.21 5.01 -6.74
N GLU A 66 -15.99 5.33 -8.02
CA GLU A 66 -16.76 4.74 -9.13
C GLU A 66 -16.55 3.21 -9.20
N TYR A 67 -15.33 2.73 -8.94
CA TYR A 67 -15.05 1.30 -8.91
C TYR A 67 -15.71 0.62 -7.70
N VAL A 68 -15.71 1.27 -6.54
CA VAL A 68 -16.47 0.83 -5.35
C VAL A 68 -17.94 0.67 -5.70
N ALA A 69 -18.54 1.71 -6.30
CA ALA A 69 -19.94 1.68 -6.71
C ALA A 69 -20.24 0.60 -7.77
N GLN A 70 -19.32 0.36 -8.69
CA GLN A 70 -19.45 -0.70 -9.69
C GLN A 70 -19.48 -2.10 -9.04
N LEU A 71 -18.60 -2.37 -8.10
CA LEU A 71 -18.59 -3.64 -7.37
C LEU A 71 -19.84 -3.80 -6.50
N ALA A 72 -20.25 -2.74 -5.81
CA ALA A 72 -21.44 -2.76 -4.96
C ALA A 72 -22.73 -3.03 -5.76
N LYS A 73 -22.83 -2.56 -7.00
CA LYS A 73 -23.96 -2.83 -7.89
C LYS A 73 -24.07 -4.30 -8.31
N GLY A 74 -23.00 -5.07 -8.21
CA GLY A 74 -22.96 -6.49 -8.59
C GLY A 74 -23.86 -7.39 -7.72
N LYS A 75 -24.24 -6.93 -6.52
CA LYS A 75 -25.10 -7.65 -5.60
C LYS A 75 -26.04 -6.68 -4.87
N ARG A 76 -27.34 -6.97 -4.85
CA ARG A 76 -28.38 -6.05 -4.33
C ARG A 76 -28.19 -5.64 -2.87
N GLU A 77 -27.56 -6.49 -2.07
CA GLU A 77 -27.34 -6.28 -0.63
C GLU A 77 -25.87 -6.04 -0.28
N CYS A 78 -25.04 -5.68 -1.28
CA CYS A 78 -23.63 -5.38 -1.04
C CYS A 78 -23.48 -4.13 -0.19
N ARG A 79 -22.76 -4.27 0.92
CA ARG A 79 -22.43 -3.15 1.82
C ARG A 79 -21.12 -2.50 1.40
N VAL A 80 -21.01 -1.18 1.54
CA VAL A 80 -19.75 -0.46 1.40
C VAL A 80 -19.26 -0.06 2.78
N VAL A 81 -18.13 -0.59 3.18
CA VAL A 81 -17.55 -0.36 4.51
C VAL A 81 -16.50 0.72 4.41
N VAL A 82 -16.66 1.76 5.22
CA VAL A 82 -15.72 2.88 5.35
C VAL A 82 -15.10 2.84 6.74
N LEU A 83 -13.77 2.80 6.79
CA LEU A 83 -13.02 2.87 8.03
C LEU A 83 -12.85 4.33 8.43
N LYS A 84 -13.45 4.70 9.55
CA LYS A 84 -13.32 6.04 10.13
C LYS A 84 -12.10 6.10 11.02
N HIS A 85 -11.15 6.91 10.63
CA HIS A 85 -9.97 7.21 11.44
C HIS A 85 -10.24 8.35 12.40
N VAL A 86 -9.44 8.41 13.46
CA VAL A 86 -9.42 9.54 14.38
C VAL A 86 -9.16 10.84 13.60
N ARG A 87 -9.93 11.87 13.88
CA ARG A 87 -9.77 13.16 13.23
C ARG A 87 -8.38 13.74 13.51
N SER A 88 -7.76 14.24 12.46
CA SER A 88 -6.54 15.01 12.59
C SER A 88 -6.80 16.33 13.33
N ARG A 89 -5.75 16.97 13.83
CA ARG A 89 -5.83 18.26 14.49
C ARG A 89 -6.43 19.36 13.61
N LEU A 90 -6.09 19.36 12.33
CA LEU A 90 -6.61 20.32 11.36
C LEU A 90 -8.10 20.08 11.05
N GLU A 91 -8.55 18.83 11.04
CA GLU A 91 -9.97 18.48 10.91
C GLU A 91 -10.75 18.87 12.16
N THR A 92 -10.18 18.63 13.35
CA THR A 92 -10.79 19.00 14.64
C THR A 92 -10.90 20.51 14.78
N ALA A 93 -9.90 21.25 14.29
CA ALA A 93 -9.91 22.72 14.28
C ALA A 93 -10.80 23.32 13.16
N GLY A 94 -11.40 22.47 12.29
CA GLY A 94 -12.23 22.92 11.17
C GLY A 94 -11.47 23.62 10.04
N ILE A 95 -10.12 23.50 10.01
CA ILE A 95 -9.28 24.11 8.98
C ILE A 95 -9.40 23.31 7.66
N ILE A 96 -9.53 22.00 7.75
CA ILE A 96 -9.80 21.11 6.61
C ILE A 96 -11.04 20.28 6.88
N ARG A 97 -11.72 19.86 5.82
CA ARG A 97 -12.89 18.98 5.95
C ARG A 97 -12.45 17.60 6.43
N CYS A 98 -13.29 16.97 7.24
CA CYS A 98 -13.08 15.61 7.69
C CYS A 98 -12.98 14.64 6.49
N GLU A 99 -11.88 13.93 6.40
CA GLU A 99 -11.63 13.02 5.26
C GLU A 99 -12.68 11.92 5.17
N ASN A 100 -13.09 11.37 6.31
CA ASN A 100 -14.15 10.35 6.38
C ASN A 100 -15.49 10.84 5.81
N GLU A 101 -15.85 12.10 6.07
CA GLU A 101 -17.08 12.71 5.54
C GLU A 101 -16.99 12.91 4.04
N VAL A 102 -15.84 13.39 3.55
CA VAL A 102 -15.58 13.57 2.13
C VAL A 102 -15.64 12.23 1.39
N GLU A 103 -15.06 11.17 1.96
CA GLU A 103 -15.10 9.83 1.37
C GLU A 103 -16.53 9.32 1.23
N ILE A 104 -17.33 9.41 2.28
CA ILE A 104 -18.73 8.99 2.26
C ILE A 104 -19.53 9.78 1.19
N GLU A 105 -19.32 11.10 1.13
CA GLU A 105 -19.98 11.93 0.10
C GLU A 105 -19.61 11.50 -1.33
N GLN A 106 -18.34 11.18 -1.57
CA GLN A 106 -17.88 10.73 -2.89
C GLN A 106 -18.46 9.35 -3.26
N ILE A 107 -18.55 8.43 -2.30
CA ILE A 107 -19.17 7.12 -2.49
C ILE A 107 -20.66 7.28 -2.84
N ILE A 108 -21.39 8.17 -2.14
CA ILE A 108 -22.80 8.47 -2.45
C ILE A 108 -22.92 9.10 -3.85
N LYS A 109 -22.06 10.05 -4.21
CA LYS A 109 -22.04 10.66 -5.55
C LYS A 109 -21.74 9.63 -6.64
N ALA A 110 -20.95 8.60 -6.36
CA ALA A 110 -20.70 7.49 -7.28
C ALA A 110 -21.92 6.56 -7.45
N GLY A 111 -22.98 6.75 -6.66
CA GLY A 111 -24.26 6.06 -6.79
C GLY A 111 -24.49 4.92 -5.83
N VAL A 112 -23.74 4.87 -4.73
CA VAL A 112 -24.00 3.95 -3.61
C VAL A 112 -25.05 4.59 -2.69
N PRO A 113 -26.17 3.90 -2.40
CA PRO A 113 -27.18 4.43 -1.47
C PRO A 113 -26.61 4.52 -0.06
N ARG A 114 -27.02 5.56 0.68
CA ARG A 114 -26.49 5.82 2.04
C ARG A 114 -26.70 4.65 2.98
N GLU A 115 -27.79 3.93 2.83
CA GLU A 115 -28.19 2.78 3.64
C GLU A 115 -27.25 1.56 3.45
N ALA A 116 -26.57 1.50 2.32
CA ALA A 116 -25.58 0.45 2.04
C ALA A 116 -24.21 0.78 2.62
N ILE A 117 -24.00 2.00 3.15
CA ILE A 117 -22.71 2.43 3.71
C ILE A 117 -22.68 2.13 5.21
N VAL A 118 -21.74 1.29 5.60
CA VAL A 118 -21.43 0.95 6.99
C VAL A 118 -20.14 1.67 7.38
N THR A 119 -20.12 2.29 8.54
CA THR A 119 -18.92 2.95 9.05
C THR A 119 -18.37 2.18 10.24
N LEU A 120 -17.08 1.86 10.21
CA LEU A 120 -16.36 1.23 11.32
C LEU A 120 -15.38 2.25 11.89
N GLU A 121 -15.41 2.44 13.20
CA GLU A 121 -14.49 3.36 13.87
C GLU A 121 -13.18 2.67 14.20
N SER A 122 -12.09 3.19 13.66
CA SER A 122 -10.72 2.81 14.01
C SER A 122 -10.22 3.76 15.09
N GLU A 123 -9.62 3.20 16.12
CA GLU A 123 -9.08 3.98 17.24
C GLU A 123 -7.72 4.59 16.94
N ALA A 124 -7.07 4.12 15.85
CA ALA A 124 -5.78 4.60 15.42
C ALA A 124 -5.89 5.56 14.23
N TYR A 125 -4.88 6.40 14.07
CA TYR A 125 -4.75 7.24 12.90
C TYR A 125 -4.00 6.47 11.80
N ARG A 126 -4.75 5.88 10.83
CA ARG A 126 -4.21 5.19 9.64
C ARG A 126 -3.17 4.12 9.96
N ASP A 127 -3.51 3.21 10.86
CA ASP A 127 -2.70 2.04 11.15
C ASP A 127 -3.32 0.80 10.52
N ASP A 128 -2.61 0.20 9.57
CA ASP A 128 -3.06 -1.00 8.86
C ASP A 128 -3.41 -2.17 9.81
N TRP A 129 -2.74 -2.29 10.95
CA TRP A 129 -3.02 -3.34 11.94
C TRP A 129 -4.35 -3.12 12.64
N ASP A 130 -4.66 -1.88 13.01
CA ASP A 130 -5.92 -1.55 13.66
C ASP A 130 -7.08 -1.62 12.67
N ASP A 131 -6.90 -1.12 11.46
CA ASP A 131 -7.87 -1.18 10.38
C ASP A 131 -8.27 -2.63 10.05
N VAL A 132 -7.29 -3.52 9.93
CA VAL A 132 -7.52 -4.95 9.68
C VAL A 132 -8.19 -5.62 10.87
N ARG A 133 -7.85 -5.26 12.09
CA ARG A 133 -8.50 -5.78 13.30
C ARG A 133 -9.98 -5.41 13.33
N VAL A 134 -10.28 -4.13 13.15
CA VAL A 134 -11.66 -3.62 13.17
C VAL A 134 -12.49 -4.27 12.04
N LEU A 135 -11.89 -4.41 10.87
CA LEU A 135 -12.52 -5.12 9.74
C LEU A 135 -12.77 -6.61 10.08
N GLY A 136 -11.78 -7.30 10.64
CA GLY A 136 -11.89 -8.71 11.02
C GLY A 136 -12.97 -8.97 12.06
N ASP A 137 -13.07 -8.10 13.07
CA ASP A 137 -14.11 -8.15 14.09
C ASP A 137 -15.50 -7.94 13.46
N TRP A 138 -15.61 -7.03 12.50
CA TRP A 138 -16.86 -6.79 11.79
C TRP A 138 -17.26 -7.98 10.91
N VAL A 139 -16.32 -8.53 10.12
CA VAL A 139 -16.56 -9.72 9.26
C VAL A 139 -17.05 -10.90 10.10
N SER A 140 -16.49 -11.08 11.30
CA SER A 140 -16.87 -12.15 12.21
C SER A 140 -18.28 -11.96 12.76
N ARG A 141 -18.66 -10.72 13.12
CA ARG A 141 -19.99 -10.43 13.71
C ARG A 141 -21.11 -10.49 12.70
N GLU A 142 -20.89 -9.95 11.52
CA GLU A 142 -21.91 -9.87 10.46
C GLU A 142 -22.01 -11.17 9.64
N ASP A 143 -21.12 -12.14 9.90
CA ASP A 143 -20.99 -13.41 9.15
C ASP A 143 -20.88 -13.18 7.63
N ALA A 144 -20.20 -12.09 7.24
CA ALA A 144 -20.00 -11.75 5.83
C ALA A 144 -19.20 -12.86 5.13
N GLY A 145 -19.75 -13.43 4.07
CA GLY A 145 -19.15 -14.60 3.40
C GLY A 145 -18.00 -14.21 2.47
N CYS A 146 -18.12 -13.08 1.77
CA CYS A 146 -17.13 -12.59 0.83
C CYS A 146 -16.96 -11.07 0.96
N VAL A 147 -15.78 -10.63 1.37
CA VAL A 147 -15.44 -9.21 1.53
C VAL A 147 -14.31 -8.87 0.58
N VAL A 148 -14.45 -7.81 -0.20
CA VAL A 148 -13.39 -7.32 -1.09
C VAL A 148 -12.79 -6.04 -0.53
N VAL A 149 -11.49 -6.10 -0.22
CA VAL A 149 -10.70 -4.96 0.21
C VAL A 149 -10.02 -4.34 -1.00
N LEU A 150 -10.34 -3.08 -1.27
CA LEU A 150 -9.72 -2.29 -2.33
C LEU A 150 -8.53 -1.53 -1.78
N THR A 151 -7.38 -1.69 -2.40
CA THR A 151 -6.16 -0.98 -2.01
C THR A 151 -5.30 -0.64 -3.21
N SER A 152 -4.35 0.26 -3.05
CA SER A 152 -3.40 0.59 -4.11
C SER A 152 -2.51 -0.62 -4.44
N ARG A 153 -2.07 -0.69 -5.70
CA ARG A 153 -1.36 -1.86 -6.25
C ARG A 153 -0.19 -2.32 -5.38
N PHE A 154 0.70 -1.41 -5.01
CA PHE A 154 1.89 -1.75 -4.24
C PHE A 154 1.67 -1.92 -2.73
N CYS A 155 0.54 -1.45 -2.18
CA CYS A 155 0.21 -1.68 -0.77
C CYS A 155 -0.47 -3.04 -0.52
N SER A 156 -0.92 -3.72 -1.58
CA SER A 156 -1.79 -4.89 -1.46
C SER A 156 -1.12 -6.08 -0.75
N SER A 157 0.18 -6.33 -0.97
CA SER A 157 0.92 -7.36 -0.23
C SER A 157 1.09 -7.04 1.25
N THR A 158 1.22 -5.75 1.61
CA THR A 158 1.27 -5.34 3.02
C THR A 158 -0.08 -5.61 3.69
N VAL A 159 -1.17 -5.19 3.08
CA VAL A 159 -2.53 -5.44 3.59
C VAL A 159 -2.78 -6.95 3.74
N ARG A 160 -2.41 -7.77 2.74
CA ARG A 160 -2.53 -9.24 2.82
C ARG A 160 -1.72 -9.81 3.99
N TYR A 161 -0.47 -9.37 4.13
CA TYR A 161 0.41 -9.81 5.22
C TYR A 161 -0.16 -9.47 6.60
N VAL A 162 -0.66 -8.25 6.78
CA VAL A 162 -1.28 -7.82 8.05
C VAL A 162 -2.55 -8.63 8.32
N LEU A 163 -3.38 -8.84 7.30
CA LEU A 163 -4.61 -9.63 7.39
C LEU A 163 -4.32 -11.05 7.87
N ASP A 164 -3.35 -11.74 7.26
CA ASP A 164 -2.98 -13.11 7.60
C ASP A 164 -2.44 -13.27 9.03
N ARG A 165 -1.92 -12.18 9.62
CA ARG A 165 -1.34 -12.16 10.96
C ARG A 165 -2.32 -11.72 12.04
N GLN A 166 -3.24 -10.82 11.69
CA GLN A 166 -4.09 -10.12 12.66
C GLN A 166 -5.43 -10.85 12.91
N VAL A 167 -5.96 -11.55 11.91
CA VAL A 167 -7.27 -12.20 12.03
C VAL A 167 -7.16 -13.72 11.92
N SER A 168 -8.21 -14.42 12.35
CA SER A 168 -8.25 -15.89 12.25
C SER A 168 -8.19 -16.34 10.78
N PRO A 169 -7.64 -17.53 10.49
CA PRO A 169 -7.59 -18.06 9.11
C PRO A 169 -8.96 -18.16 8.45
N THR A 170 -10.02 -18.44 9.23
CA THR A 170 -11.39 -18.50 8.71
C THR A 170 -11.88 -17.14 8.23
N VAL A 171 -11.57 -16.06 8.96
CA VAL A 171 -11.91 -14.69 8.57
C VAL A 171 -11.03 -14.24 7.41
N ALA A 172 -9.72 -14.50 7.47
CA ALA A 172 -8.79 -14.18 6.39
C ALA A 172 -9.19 -14.81 5.06
N GLY A 173 -9.72 -16.05 5.07
CA GLY A 173 -10.20 -16.73 3.87
C GLY A 173 -11.47 -16.13 3.25
N ARG A 174 -12.19 -15.27 3.97
CA ARG A 174 -13.38 -14.56 3.46
C ARG A 174 -13.03 -13.17 2.90
N VAL A 175 -11.83 -12.66 3.16
CA VAL A 175 -11.39 -11.33 2.76
C VAL A 175 -10.44 -11.44 1.59
N HIS A 176 -10.84 -10.89 0.46
CA HIS A 176 -10.10 -10.90 -0.80
C HIS A 176 -9.52 -9.53 -1.09
N ILE A 177 -8.25 -9.49 -1.43
CA ILE A 177 -7.57 -8.23 -1.77
C ILE A 177 -7.72 -7.95 -3.26
N LYS A 178 -8.29 -6.81 -3.59
CA LYS A 178 -8.34 -6.30 -4.96
C LYS A 178 -7.41 -5.10 -5.10
N SER A 179 -6.29 -5.33 -5.75
CA SER A 179 -5.30 -4.30 -6.00
C SER A 179 -5.67 -3.45 -7.20
N LEU A 180 -5.65 -2.12 -7.03
CA LEU A 180 -6.03 -1.18 -8.06
C LEU A 180 -4.79 -0.57 -8.72
N LYS A 181 -4.65 -0.73 -10.04
CA LYS A 181 -3.53 -0.19 -10.83
C LYS A 181 -3.61 1.34 -10.94
N ASP A 182 -2.50 2.02 -10.76
CA ASP A 182 -2.41 3.43 -11.17
C ASP A 182 -2.40 3.52 -12.70
N ARG A 183 -2.99 4.59 -13.27
CA ARG A 183 -3.03 4.79 -14.73
C ARG A 183 -1.65 5.07 -15.34
N ARG A 184 -0.70 5.51 -14.52
CA ARG A 184 0.63 5.99 -14.95
C ARG A 184 1.70 4.93 -14.82
N PHE A 185 1.56 4.01 -13.85
CA PHE A 185 2.55 2.98 -13.56
C PHE A 185 1.91 1.76 -12.87
N ASP A 186 2.56 0.63 -13.01
CA ASP A 186 2.26 -0.63 -12.33
C ASP A 186 3.56 -1.42 -12.10
N GLU A 187 3.46 -2.70 -11.72
CA GLU A 187 4.60 -3.59 -11.48
C GLU A 187 5.52 -3.74 -12.71
N THR A 188 5.03 -3.46 -13.93
CA THR A 188 5.79 -3.65 -15.18
C THR A 188 6.58 -2.43 -15.63
N ASN A 189 6.37 -1.24 -15.01
CA ASN A 189 6.93 0.01 -15.50
C ASN A 189 7.21 1.08 -14.42
N TRP A 190 7.05 0.77 -13.13
CA TRP A 190 7.20 1.72 -12.01
C TRP A 190 8.51 2.50 -12.03
N TRP A 191 9.60 1.88 -12.47
CA TRP A 191 10.94 2.50 -12.54
C TRP A 191 11.07 3.59 -13.62
N ARG A 192 10.09 3.70 -14.52
CA ARG A 192 10.11 4.68 -15.62
C ARG A 192 9.55 6.05 -15.23
N SER A 193 8.97 6.16 -14.04
CA SER A 193 8.39 7.42 -13.58
C SER A 193 8.84 7.75 -12.16
N ARG A 194 9.07 9.04 -11.88
CA ARG A 194 9.40 9.50 -10.53
C ARG A 194 8.35 9.06 -9.50
N MET A 195 7.07 9.13 -9.86
CA MET A 195 5.99 8.76 -8.97
C MET A 195 5.98 7.25 -8.71
N GLY A 196 6.15 6.43 -9.76
CA GLY A 196 6.25 4.98 -9.61
C GLY A 196 7.41 4.55 -8.71
N ILE A 197 8.58 5.17 -8.87
CA ILE A 197 9.75 4.93 -7.99
C ILE A 197 9.40 5.27 -6.54
N LYS A 198 8.83 6.47 -6.29
CA LYS A 198 8.44 6.90 -4.95
C LYS A 198 7.46 5.92 -4.30
N GLU A 199 6.38 5.58 -5.01
CA GLU A 199 5.35 4.69 -4.49
C GLU A 199 5.89 3.27 -4.23
N CYS A 200 6.67 2.72 -5.15
CA CYS A 200 7.27 1.41 -4.99
C CYS A 200 8.23 1.36 -3.79
N LEU A 201 9.14 2.35 -3.66
CA LEU A 201 10.07 2.41 -2.53
C LEU A 201 9.35 2.62 -1.20
N SER A 202 8.35 3.50 -1.14
CA SER A 202 7.54 3.72 0.05
C SER A 202 6.81 2.44 0.47
N ALA A 203 6.22 1.72 -0.49
CA ALA A 203 5.55 0.45 -0.23
C ALA A 203 6.52 -0.63 0.27
N TYR A 204 7.74 -0.69 -0.28
CA TYR A 204 8.78 -1.60 0.23
C TYR A 204 9.16 -1.28 1.67
N LEU A 205 9.38 -0.01 1.99
CA LEU A 205 9.71 0.40 3.35
C LEU A 205 8.59 0.02 4.32
N SER A 206 7.34 0.28 3.95
CA SER A 206 6.18 -0.13 4.74
C SER A 206 6.10 -1.66 4.90
N PHE A 207 6.25 -2.41 3.82
CA PHE A 207 6.19 -3.87 3.82
C PHE A 207 7.27 -4.50 4.72
N VAL A 208 8.52 -4.01 4.61
CA VAL A 208 9.64 -4.47 5.44
C VAL A 208 9.41 -4.07 6.90
N TYR A 209 8.96 -2.84 7.15
CA TYR A 209 8.64 -2.37 8.49
C TYR A 209 7.61 -3.28 9.18
N HIS A 210 6.49 -3.57 8.52
CA HIS A 210 5.46 -4.45 9.08
C HIS A 210 5.96 -5.87 9.36
N ARG A 211 6.89 -6.37 8.54
CA ARG A 211 7.49 -7.70 8.74
C ARG A 211 8.48 -7.74 9.89
N ILE A 212 9.22 -6.66 10.14
CA ILE A 212 10.26 -6.60 11.19
C ILE A 212 9.64 -6.17 12.52
N ALA A 213 8.87 -5.08 12.51
CA ALA A 213 8.28 -4.52 13.72
C ALA A 213 7.09 -5.35 14.23
N GLY A 214 6.34 -6.01 13.31
CA GLY A 214 5.12 -6.71 13.67
C GLY A 214 4.01 -5.76 14.10
N PRO A 215 2.95 -6.28 14.75
CA PRO A 215 1.90 -5.46 15.33
C PRO A 215 2.48 -4.57 16.45
N PRO A 216 2.04 -3.32 16.58
CA PRO A 216 2.52 -2.44 17.64
C PRO A 216 2.23 -3.05 19.02
N ALA A 217 3.24 -3.05 19.88
CA ALA A 217 3.20 -3.69 21.20
C ALA A 217 2.16 -3.04 22.15
N SER A 218 1.92 -1.74 21.96
CA SER A 218 0.81 -1.04 22.60
C SER A 218 0.21 -0.02 21.64
N ARG A 219 -1.11 0.11 21.65
CA ARG A 219 -1.84 0.99 20.74
C ARG A 219 -1.60 2.47 20.97
N TYR A 220 -0.99 2.87 22.10
CA TYR A 220 -1.03 4.24 22.59
C TYR A 220 0.25 4.77 23.24
N GLU A 221 1.23 3.95 23.58
CA GLU A 221 2.39 4.40 24.36
C GLU A 221 3.36 5.31 23.57
N ASP A 222 3.39 5.19 22.23
CA ASP A 222 4.22 6.03 21.36
C ASP A 222 3.41 7.09 20.58
N ARG A 223 2.22 7.42 21.06
CA ARG A 223 1.45 8.46 20.41
C ARG A 223 2.11 9.80 20.69
N TRP A 224 2.82 10.32 19.70
CA TRP A 224 3.23 11.72 19.73
C TRP A 224 1.99 12.59 19.93
N ASP A 225 1.83 13.08 21.17
CA ASP A 225 0.77 14.02 21.54
C ASP A 225 1.28 15.43 21.24
N PRO A 226 0.77 16.07 20.17
CA PRO A 226 1.16 17.44 19.82
C PRO A 226 0.85 18.43 20.96
N ASP A 227 -0.22 18.19 21.73
CA ASP A 227 -0.59 19.08 22.83
C ASP A 227 0.35 18.94 24.03
N GLU A 228 0.86 17.74 24.29
CA GLU A 228 1.91 17.52 25.28
C GLU A 228 3.23 18.15 24.82
N TYR A 229 3.57 18.01 23.56
CA TYR A 229 4.76 18.65 22.99
C TYR A 229 4.67 20.20 23.07
N GLU A 230 3.55 20.80 22.69
CA GLU A 230 3.35 22.26 22.81
C GLU A 230 3.39 22.73 24.26
N ARG A 231 2.74 21.99 25.18
CA ARG A 231 2.86 22.28 26.61
C ARG A 231 4.31 22.24 27.10
N SER A 232 5.07 21.24 26.63
CA SER A 232 6.49 21.12 26.97
C SER A 232 7.33 22.28 26.42
N LEU A 233 7.03 22.77 25.22
CA LEU A 233 7.67 23.94 24.62
C LEU A 233 7.35 25.20 25.40
N GLN A 234 6.10 25.43 25.73
CA GLN A 234 5.67 26.61 26.55
C GLN A 234 6.35 26.63 27.92
N GLN A 235 6.45 25.46 28.58
CA GLN A 235 7.19 25.33 29.83
C GLN A 235 8.68 25.63 29.72
N ARG A 236 9.30 25.22 28.61
CA ARG A 236 10.73 25.52 28.36
C ARG A 236 10.95 27.01 28.10
N MET A 237 10.07 27.63 27.31
CA MET A 237 10.14 29.07 27.01
C MET A 237 9.93 29.92 28.28
N SER A 238 8.99 29.54 29.14
CA SER A 238 8.74 30.26 30.40
C SER A 238 9.85 30.12 31.47
N ARG A 239 10.75 29.14 31.33
CA ARG A 239 11.92 28.97 32.20
C ARG A 239 13.16 29.74 31.72
N GLN A 240 13.13 30.27 30.51
CA GLN A 240 14.27 30.97 29.88
C GLN A 240 14.06 32.51 29.89
N GLY A 241 12.91 33.01 30.26
CA GLY A 241 12.59 34.42 30.47
C GLY A 241 12.52 34.73 31.95
#